data_4e7fdd7692f0b6cd4bf842385188a299
#
_entry.id   4e7fdd7692f0b6cd4bf842385188a299
#
_cell.length_a   1.000
_cell.length_b   1.000
_cell.length_c   1.000
_cell.angle_alpha   90.00
_cell.angle_beta   90.00
_cell.angle_gamma   90.00
#
_symmetry.space_group_name_H-M   'P 1'
#
loop_
_entity.id
_entity.type
_entity.pdbx_description
1 polymer ?
#
loop_
_entity_poly.entity_id
_entity_poly.type
_entity_poly.pdbx_seq_one_letter_code
_entity_poly.pdbx_strand_id
1 'polypeptide(L)'
;MNLKIISWNVRGLNDRDKRLQVRNMVRRWRPDVICLQETKMELITRAVIRSLWRGQHVDWSYLGSCGAFGGVLLMWDTRAVNKVEEVVGRFSVSCRFTSVSDQYVWAFLVFMVLIL
;
A
#
# COMPACT_ATOMS: atom_id res chain seq x y z
N MET A 1 -16.36 -6.23 12.02
CA MET A 1 -15.10 -5.54 11.61
C MET A 1 -15.43 -4.50 10.56
N ASN A 2 -15.11 -3.23 10.84
CA ASN A 2 -15.38 -2.12 9.94
C ASN A 2 -14.09 -1.48 9.50
N LEU A 3 -13.34 -2.20 8.65
CA LEU A 3 -12.12 -1.68 8.07
C LEU A 3 -12.41 -0.94 6.77
N LYS A 4 -11.79 0.21 6.61
CA LYS A 4 -11.82 0.96 5.37
C LYS A 4 -10.60 0.60 4.54
N ILE A 5 -10.83 -0.06 3.43
CA ILE A 5 -9.78 -0.48 2.51
C ILE A 5 -9.98 0.25 1.19
N ILE A 6 -8.94 0.91 0.71
CA ILE A 6 -8.96 1.65 -0.55
C ILE A 6 -7.95 1.03 -1.51
N SER A 7 -8.35 0.83 -2.75
CA SER A 7 -7.48 0.38 -3.84
C SER A 7 -7.53 1.41 -4.96
N TRP A 8 -6.34 1.81 -5.44
CA TRP A 8 -6.24 2.86 -6.46
C TRP A 8 -5.09 2.56 -7.42
N ASN A 9 -5.39 2.57 -8.71
CA ASN A 9 -4.36 2.55 -9.73
C ASN A 9 -3.84 3.98 -9.92
N VAL A 10 -2.65 4.26 -9.42
CA VAL A 10 -2.13 5.63 -9.37
C VAL A 10 -1.42 6.05 -10.66
N ARG A 11 -1.10 5.09 -11.54
CA ARG A 11 -0.41 5.37 -12.79
C ARG A 11 0.89 6.14 -12.59
N GLY A 12 1.66 5.74 -11.59
CA GLY A 12 2.96 6.30 -11.26
C GLY A 12 2.95 7.18 -10.01
N LEU A 13 3.97 7.00 -9.17
CA LEU A 13 4.19 7.78 -7.95
C LEU A 13 5.47 8.64 -8.01
N ASN A 14 6.15 8.65 -9.14
CA ASN A 14 7.38 9.43 -9.29
C ASN A 14 7.08 10.93 -9.35
N ASP A 15 5.89 11.30 -9.80
CA ASP A 15 5.45 12.68 -9.89
C ASP A 15 5.05 13.19 -8.50
N ARG A 16 5.60 14.32 -8.12
CA ARG A 16 5.29 14.99 -6.86
C ARG A 16 3.80 15.30 -6.72
N ASP A 17 3.16 15.74 -7.79
CA ASP A 17 1.72 16.08 -7.76
C ASP A 17 0.87 14.84 -7.49
N LYS A 18 1.25 13.70 -8.05
CA LYS A 18 0.56 12.44 -7.79
C LYS A 18 0.71 12.04 -6.32
N ARG A 19 1.92 12.14 -5.76
CA ARG A 19 2.14 11.84 -4.34
C ARG A 19 1.30 12.76 -3.45
N LEU A 20 1.17 14.03 -3.81
CA LEU A 20 0.32 14.96 -3.08
C LEU A 20 -1.15 14.56 -3.16
N GLN A 21 -1.64 14.11 -4.31
CA GLN A 21 -3.02 13.63 -4.47
C GLN A 21 -3.28 12.42 -3.55
N VAL A 22 -2.33 11.47 -3.50
CA VAL A 22 -2.45 10.31 -2.61
C VAL A 22 -2.48 10.75 -1.15
N ARG A 23 -1.57 11.63 -0.76
CA ARG A 23 -1.51 12.16 0.60
C ARG A 23 -2.82 12.84 1.01
N ASN A 24 -3.38 13.65 0.13
CA ASN A 24 -4.65 14.34 0.39
C ASN A 24 -5.81 13.35 0.52
N MET A 25 -5.80 12.30 -0.29
CA MET A 25 -6.81 11.25 -0.23
C MET A 25 -6.71 10.46 1.08
N VAL A 26 -5.50 10.06 1.49
CA VAL A 26 -5.27 9.38 2.76
C VAL A 26 -5.73 10.26 3.92
N ARG A 27 -5.41 11.54 3.89
CA ARG A 27 -5.81 12.50 4.91
C ARG A 27 -7.32 12.65 5.00
N ARG A 28 -7.99 12.71 3.85
CA ARG A 28 -9.45 12.94 3.77
C ARG A 28 -10.24 11.69 4.16
N TRP A 29 -9.85 10.55 3.61
CA TRP A 29 -10.62 9.32 3.76
C TRP A 29 -10.19 8.45 4.94
N ARG A 30 -8.97 8.66 5.45
CA ARG A 30 -8.39 7.92 6.58
C ARG A 30 -8.57 6.40 6.43
N PRO A 31 -8.01 5.81 5.38
CA PRO A 31 -8.13 4.36 5.20
C PRO A 31 -7.36 3.62 6.29
N ASP A 32 -7.84 2.42 6.63
CA ASP A 32 -7.08 1.51 7.49
C ASP A 32 -6.01 0.78 6.68
N VAL A 33 -6.32 0.43 5.43
CA VAL A 33 -5.40 -0.17 4.48
C VAL A 33 -5.59 0.49 3.13
N ILE A 34 -4.50 0.79 2.44
CA ILE A 34 -4.53 1.30 1.08
C ILE A 34 -3.60 0.48 0.20
N CYS A 35 -4.10 0.12 -0.97
CA CYS A 35 -3.34 -0.54 -2.02
C CYS A 35 -3.19 0.40 -3.20
N LEU A 36 -1.96 0.75 -3.52
CA LEU A 36 -1.64 1.56 -4.70
C LEU A 36 -1.04 0.66 -5.78
N GLN A 37 -1.66 0.65 -6.94
CA GLN A 37 -1.22 -0.15 -8.08
C GLN A 37 -0.57 0.73 -9.13
N GLU A 38 0.32 0.14 -9.92
CA GLU A 38 1.12 0.83 -10.93
C GLU A 38 1.92 2.00 -10.35
N THR A 39 2.66 1.72 -9.27
CA THR A 39 3.51 2.75 -8.65
C THR A 39 4.62 3.22 -9.57
N LYS A 40 5.10 2.36 -10.47
CA LYS A 40 6.22 2.61 -11.39
C LYS A 40 7.50 2.99 -10.64
N MET A 41 7.65 2.51 -9.41
CA MET A 41 8.84 2.72 -8.59
C MET A 41 9.50 1.40 -8.28
N GLU A 42 10.79 1.30 -8.59
CA GLU A 42 11.57 0.09 -8.29
C GLU A 42 11.87 -0.02 -6.80
N LEU A 43 12.13 1.11 -6.15
CA LEU A 43 12.46 1.19 -4.74
C LEU A 43 11.51 2.16 -4.04
N ILE A 44 10.88 1.70 -2.96
CA ILE A 44 10.03 2.54 -2.12
C ILE A 44 10.69 2.65 -0.76
N THR A 45 11.11 3.85 -0.42
CA THR A 45 11.81 4.16 0.83
C THR A 45 10.84 4.73 1.86
N ARG A 46 11.31 4.81 3.11
CA ARG A 46 10.56 5.48 4.17
C ARG A 46 10.23 6.93 3.80
N ALA A 47 11.12 7.62 3.09
CA ALA A 47 10.86 8.99 2.64
C ALA A 47 9.66 9.07 1.69
N VAL A 48 9.52 8.09 0.79
CA VAL A 48 8.35 8.00 -0.09
C VAL A 48 7.09 7.78 0.75
N ILE A 49 7.13 6.84 1.70
CA ILE A 49 5.98 6.57 2.57
C ILE A 49 5.57 7.84 3.34
N ARG A 50 6.52 8.57 3.89
CA ARG A 50 6.23 9.82 4.60
C ARG A 50 5.63 10.89 3.71
N SER A 51 5.92 10.87 2.43
CA SER A 51 5.31 11.80 1.46
C SER A 51 3.85 11.46 1.16
N LEU A 52 3.43 10.21 1.42
CA LEU A 52 2.09 9.71 1.15
C LEU A 52 1.21 9.61 2.39
N TRP A 53 1.80 9.28 3.53
CA TRP A 53 1.07 9.02 4.77
C TRP A 53 1.72 9.79 5.92
N ARG A 54 0.98 10.71 6.49
CA ARG A 54 1.44 11.51 7.61
C ARG A 54 1.35 10.74 8.92
N GLY A 55 2.36 10.93 9.77
CA GLY A 55 2.37 10.35 11.09
C GLY A 55 3.21 9.07 11.17
N GLN A 56 3.32 8.57 12.40
CA GLN A 56 4.20 7.43 12.71
C GLN A 56 3.48 6.08 12.68
N HIS A 57 2.14 6.09 12.64
CA HIS A 57 1.34 4.87 12.73
C HIS A 57 1.09 4.26 11.35
N VAL A 58 2.16 4.03 10.61
CA VAL A 58 2.08 3.44 9.27
C VAL A 58 3.17 2.40 9.11
N ASP A 59 2.81 1.30 8.47
CA ASP A 59 3.75 0.31 7.98
C ASP A 59 3.37 -0.05 6.55
N TRP A 60 4.23 -0.75 5.84
CA TRP A 60 4.02 -1.01 4.42
C TRP A 60 4.73 -2.25 3.94
N SER A 61 4.26 -2.77 2.82
CA SER A 61 4.89 -3.80 2.01
C SER A 61 4.79 -3.39 0.55
N TYR A 62 5.76 -3.73 -0.25
CA TYR A 62 5.70 -3.36 -1.65
C TYR A 62 6.35 -4.39 -2.56
N LEU A 63 5.92 -4.36 -3.81
CA LEU A 63 6.56 -5.04 -4.92
C LEU A 63 7.08 -3.97 -5.87
N GLY A 64 8.39 -3.94 -6.07
CA GLY A 64 9.01 -2.96 -6.97
C GLY A 64 8.57 -3.14 -8.41
N SER A 65 8.53 -2.04 -9.16
CA SER A 65 8.23 -2.07 -10.58
C SER A 65 9.34 -2.73 -11.38
N CYS A 66 9.01 -3.23 -12.56
CA CYS A 66 9.97 -3.68 -13.57
C CYS A 66 10.25 -2.50 -14.49
N GLY A 67 11.27 -1.70 -14.17
CA GLY A 67 11.50 -0.44 -14.86
C GLY A 67 10.32 0.51 -14.68
N ALA A 68 9.74 0.98 -15.78
CA ALA A 68 8.59 1.88 -15.78
C ALA A 68 7.24 1.15 -15.72
N PHE A 69 7.23 -0.17 -15.48
CA PHE A 69 6.00 -0.96 -15.53
C PHE A 69 5.66 -1.58 -14.19
N GLY A 70 4.40 -1.45 -13.79
CA GLY A 70 3.87 -2.11 -12.62
C GLY A 70 4.28 -1.47 -11.31
N GLY A 71 4.46 -2.31 -10.30
CA GLY A 71 4.71 -1.91 -8.92
C GLY A 71 3.43 -1.85 -8.10
N VAL A 72 3.52 -2.31 -6.85
CA VAL A 72 2.39 -2.32 -5.90
C VAL A 72 2.91 -1.83 -4.56
N LEU A 73 2.13 -1.00 -3.90
CA LEU A 73 2.40 -0.56 -2.54
C LEU A 73 1.17 -0.78 -1.68
N LEU A 74 1.34 -1.54 -0.59
CA LEU A 74 0.37 -1.65 0.49
C LEU A 74 0.85 -0.81 1.65
N MET A 75 -0.02 0.05 2.17
CA MET A 75 0.22 0.79 3.42
C MET A 75 -0.96 0.56 4.36
N TRP A 76 -0.71 0.56 5.65
CA TRP A 76 -1.78 0.38 6.64
C TRP A 76 -1.49 1.14 7.92
N ASP A 77 -2.59 1.46 8.62
CA ASP A 77 -2.53 2.07 9.95
C ASP A 77 -2.25 0.97 10.97
N THR A 78 -1.13 1.07 11.65
CA THR A 78 -0.70 0.08 12.65
C THR A 78 -1.61 0.05 13.88
N ARG A 79 -2.45 1.05 14.05
CA ARG A 79 -3.46 1.06 15.12
C ARG A 79 -4.71 0.26 14.76
N ALA A 80 -4.93 0.02 13.45
CA ALA A 80 -6.10 -0.71 12.97
C ALA A 80 -5.80 -2.18 12.70
N VAL A 81 -4.64 -2.47 12.13
CA VAL A 81 -4.25 -3.83 11.75
C VAL A 81 -2.80 -4.11 12.09
N ASN A 82 -2.50 -5.36 12.44
CA ASN A 82 -1.14 -5.86 12.61
C ASN A 82 -0.83 -6.83 11.48
N LYS A 83 0.30 -6.65 10.82
CA LYS A 83 0.77 -7.61 9.84
C LYS A 83 1.34 -8.83 10.57
N VAL A 84 0.82 -10.01 10.25
CA VAL A 84 1.25 -11.29 10.83
C VAL A 84 2.22 -12.00 9.91
N GLU A 85 2.01 -11.89 8.60
CA GLU A 85 2.80 -12.59 7.60
C GLU A 85 2.84 -11.79 6.31
N GLU A 86 3.97 -11.83 5.62
CA GLU A 86 4.16 -11.18 4.34
C GLU A 86 4.83 -12.14 3.37
N VAL A 87 4.30 -12.22 2.17
CA VAL A 87 4.94 -12.94 1.08
C VAL A 87 5.01 -12.01 -0.13
N VAL A 88 6.23 -11.69 -0.54
CA VAL A 88 6.46 -10.93 -1.77
C VAL A 88 6.99 -11.88 -2.82
N GLY A 89 6.16 -12.18 -3.80
CA GLY A 89 6.52 -12.99 -4.94
C GLY A 89 7.10 -12.14 -6.06
N ARG A 90 7.30 -12.77 -7.22
CA ARG A 90 7.81 -12.06 -8.39
C ARG A 90 6.80 -11.07 -8.95
N PHE A 91 5.51 -11.42 -8.92
CA PHE A 91 4.41 -10.63 -9.48
C PHE A 91 3.26 -10.43 -8.52
N SER A 92 3.50 -10.66 -7.23
CA SER A 92 2.43 -10.53 -6.23
C SER A 92 3.00 -10.09 -4.89
N VAL A 93 2.16 -9.46 -4.10
CA VAL A 93 2.41 -9.21 -2.69
C VAL A 93 1.18 -9.64 -1.91
N SER A 94 1.39 -10.35 -0.82
CA SER A 94 0.35 -10.87 0.05
C SER A 94 0.70 -10.55 1.48
N CYS A 95 -0.27 -10.04 2.23
CA CYS A 95 -0.13 -9.78 3.65
C CYS A 95 -1.28 -10.40 4.40
N ARG A 96 -0.96 -11.12 5.47
CA ARG A 96 -1.95 -11.58 6.43
C ARG A 96 -1.99 -10.59 7.59
N PHE A 97 -3.17 -10.16 7.92
CA PHE A 97 -3.39 -9.18 8.97
C PHE A 97 -4.27 -9.73 10.09
N THR A 98 -4.06 -9.19 11.28
CA THR A 98 -5.00 -9.33 12.38
C THR A 98 -5.57 -7.94 12.68
N SER A 99 -6.90 -7.82 12.68
CA SER A 99 -7.57 -6.58 13.07
C SER A 99 -7.42 -6.35 14.56
N VAL A 100 -6.99 -5.15 14.95
CA VAL A 100 -6.70 -4.83 16.35
C VAL A 100 -7.97 -4.86 17.21
N SER A 101 -9.10 -4.41 16.65
CA SER A 101 -10.35 -4.27 17.43
C SER A 101 -10.97 -5.59 17.83
N ASP A 102 -10.91 -6.62 16.99
CA ASP A 102 -11.64 -7.88 17.21
C ASP A 102 -10.79 -9.13 16.97
N GLN A 103 -9.50 -8.97 16.70
CA GLN A 103 -8.55 -10.05 16.45
C GLN A 103 -8.92 -10.92 15.23
N TYR A 104 -9.73 -10.41 14.32
CA TYR A 104 -10.10 -11.10 13.09
C TYR A 104 -8.89 -11.23 12.17
N VAL A 105 -8.62 -12.44 11.68
CA VAL A 105 -7.49 -12.72 10.78
C VAL A 105 -7.98 -12.73 9.34
N TRP A 106 -7.29 -11.99 8.47
CA TRP A 106 -7.64 -11.90 7.05
C TRP A 106 -6.38 -11.65 6.22
N ALA A 107 -6.50 -11.84 4.92
CA ALA A 107 -5.37 -11.65 4.02
C ALA A 107 -5.74 -10.74 2.85
N PHE A 108 -4.76 -9.98 2.41
CA PHE A 108 -4.86 -9.14 1.21
C PHE A 108 -3.82 -9.62 0.20
N LEU A 109 -4.27 -9.95 -1.00
CA LEU A 109 -3.42 -10.45 -2.07
C LEU A 109 -3.56 -9.55 -3.29
N VAL A 110 -2.43 -9.08 -3.81
CA VAL A 110 -2.40 -8.21 -5.00
C VAL A 110 -1.44 -8.81 -6.01
N PHE A 111 -1.89 -8.87 -7.26
CA PHE A 111 -1.06 -9.27 -8.39
C PHE A 111 -0.67 -8.06 -9.21
N MET A 112 0.58 -8.05 -9.67
CA MET A 112 1.04 -7.10 -10.67
C MET A 112 0.76 -7.71 -12.05
N VAL A 113 -0.04 -7.02 -12.86
CA VAL A 113 -0.34 -7.47 -14.23
C VAL A 113 0.64 -6.79 -15.18
N LEU A 114 1.37 -7.62 -15.92
CA LEU A 114 2.23 -7.15 -17.00
C LEU A 114 1.49 -7.34 -18.32
N ILE A 115 1.23 -6.24 -19.01
CA ILE A 115 0.64 -6.27 -20.35
C ILE A 115 1.80 -6.09 -21.33
N LEU A 116 2.06 -7.14 -22.08
CA LEU A 116 3.11 -7.15 -23.10
C LEU A 116 2.57 -6.70 -24.45
#